data_d01ccb758b96163cb01224e4bbad4caf
#
_entry.id   d01ccb758b96163cb01224e4bbad4caf
#
_cell.length_a   1.000
_cell.length_b   1.000
_cell.length_c   1.000
_cell.angle_alpha   90.00
_cell.angle_beta   90.00
_cell.angle_gamma   90.00
#
_symmetry.space_group_name_H-M   'P 1'
#
loop_
_entity.id
_entity.type
_entity.pdbx_description
1 polymer ?
#
loop_
_entity_poly.entity_id
_entity_poly.type
_entity_poly.pdbx_seq_one_letter_code
_entity_poly.pdbx_strand_id
1 'polypeptide(L)'
;MIQMLTSVIGQRGVDAMAFLLAFALTALTDSIFRDKLPHDHGRAFAVNGELSKGKARGSGLIFVLCIALVSLAFLPFTTEYVVYNVLLIASMLSGYLDDAAETAWNEYKKGIIDFVIAVLAGVTYLNFNGCGVHFLQWSFTLPYAVYLLLIVILIWASINVVNCTDGVDGLSASLAVVTIGTYLLAYKTELGTYATAGVVFIGALLAYLWLNAKPSSLLMGDAGSRAMGYFIAMLSLKCGHPFAFLLAAIVFIADGSLGILKISLKRFLHIWILKNTLTPLHDHVRKRKGWSDEQVVARWLILQCVASALLLLLVRG
;
A
#
# COMPACT_ATOMS: atom_id res chain seq x y z
N MET A 1 -1.15 21.21 20.18
CA MET A 1 -2.39 21.27 19.37
C MET A 1 -3.17 19.97 19.45
N ILE A 2 -2.64 18.82 19.07
CA ILE A 2 -3.36 17.51 19.06
C ILE A 2 -3.87 17.13 20.46
N GLN A 3 -3.03 17.19 21.49
CA GLN A 3 -3.45 16.89 22.86
C GLN A 3 -4.63 17.77 23.33
N MET A 4 -4.64 19.04 22.93
CA MET A 4 -5.72 19.96 23.22
C MET A 4 -7.00 19.59 22.44
N LEU A 5 -6.89 19.23 21.16
CA LEU A 5 -8.03 18.72 20.39
C LEU A 5 -8.57 17.41 20.98
N THR A 6 -7.70 16.48 21.32
CA THR A 6 -8.10 15.19 21.90
C THR A 6 -8.81 15.37 23.26
N SER A 7 -8.41 16.36 24.07
CA SER A 7 -9.09 16.65 25.34
C SER A 7 -10.50 17.25 25.15
N VAL A 8 -10.75 17.91 24.01
CA VAL A 8 -12.03 18.55 23.73
C VAL A 8 -13.01 17.61 23.02
N ILE A 9 -12.58 16.92 21.97
CA ILE A 9 -13.46 16.13 21.11
C ILE A 9 -13.21 14.62 21.20
N GLY A 10 -12.23 14.18 22.00
CA GLY A 10 -11.81 12.79 22.10
C GLY A 10 -11.09 12.27 20.87
N GLN A 11 -10.43 11.12 20.99
CA GLN A 11 -9.66 10.50 19.89
C GLN A 11 -10.53 10.20 18.65
N ARG A 12 -11.79 9.77 18.85
CA ARG A 12 -12.72 9.50 17.72
C ARG A 12 -13.03 10.75 16.93
N GLY A 13 -13.18 11.89 17.59
CA GLY A 13 -13.40 13.19 16.93
C GLY A 13 -12.17 13.61 16.12
N VAL A 14 -10.97 13.42 16.68
CA VAL A 14 -9.69 13.67 15.97
C VAL A 14 -9.56 12.78 14.73
N ASP A 15 -9.83 11.48 14.86
CA ASP A 15 -9.81 10.53 13.75
C ASP A 15 -10.81 10.94 12.64
N ALA A 16 -12.04 11.32 13.01
CA ALA A 16 -13.06 11.76 12.06
C ALA A 16 -12.66 13.05 11.32
N MET A 17 -12.10 14.04 12.03
CA MET A 17 -11.59 15.27 11.41
C MET A 17 -10.43 14.98 10.45
N ALA A 18 -9.48 14.14 10.87
CA ALA A 18 -8.35 13.75 10.05
C ALA A 18 -8.79 13.03 8.77
N PHE A 19 -9.76 12.11 8.88
CA PHE A 19 -10.38 11.42 7.75
C PHE A 19 -11.01 12.39 6.76
N LEU A 20 -11.91 13.26 7.25
CA LEU A 20 -12.63 14.21 6.41
C LEU A 20 -11.69 15.20 5.73
N LEU A 21 -10.66 15.67 6.45
CA LEU A 21 -9.66 16.58 5.89
C LEU A 21 -8.83 15.88 4.81
N ALA A 22 -8.38 14.64 5.05
CA ALA A 22 -7.64 13.87 4.06
C ALA A 22 -8.46 13.60 2.80
N PHE A 23 -9.73 13.22 2.97
CA PHE A 23 -10.66 13.01 1.86
C PHE A 23 -10.88 14.32 1.07
N ALA A 24 -11.26 15.41 1.74
CA ALA A 24 -11.57 16.67 1.08
C ALA A 24 -10.32 17.27 0.39
N LEU A 25 -9.18 17.26 1.07
CA LEU A 25 -7.92 17.78 0.52
C LEU A 25 -7.50 16.98 -0.73
N THR A 26 -7.54 15.65 -0.67
CA THR A 26 -7.21 14.79 -1.82
C THR A 26 -8.19 15.00 -2.97
N ALA A 27 -9.51 15.00 -2.71
CA ALA A 27 -10.52 15.21 -3.74
C ALA A 27 -10.35 16.56 -4.45
N LEU A 28 -10.08 17.62 -3.68
CA LEU A 28 -9.87 18.97 -4.22
C LEU A 28 -8.58 19.04 -5.04
N THR A 29 -7.47 18.55 -4.50
CA THR A 29 -6.16 18.62 -5.17
C THR A 29 -6.09 17.73 -6.40
N ASP A 30 -6.66 16.52 -6.38
CA ASP A 30 -6.78 15.67 -7.57
C ASP A 30 -7.62 16.36 -8.65
N SER A 31 -8.72 17.01 -8.28
CA SER A 31 -9.57 17.73 -9.24
C SER A 31 -8.86 18.93 -9.89
N ILE A 32 -8.03 19.65 -9.13
CA ILE A 32 -7.31 20.85 -9.62
C ILE A 32 -6.06 20.47 -10.43
N PHE A 33 -5.33 19.44 -9.99
CA PHE A 33 -3.99 19.15 -10.51
C PHE A 33 -3.94 17.98 -11.49
N ARG A 34 -5.01 17.20 -11.67
CA ARG A 34 -5.00 16.02 -12.57
C ARG A 34 -4.51 16.34 -13.97
N ASP A 35 -4.93 17.47 -14.54
CA ASP A 35 -4.59 17.85 -15.92
C ASP A 35 -3.12 18.33 -16.05
N LYS A 36 -2.42 18.50 -14.92
CA LYS A 36 -0.97 18.83 -14.85
C LYS A 36 -0.10 17.58 -14.66
N LEU A 37 -0.71 16.43 -14.40
CA LEU A 37 0.03 15.18 -14.25
C LEU A 37 0.48 14.65 -15.62
N PRO A 38 1.55 13.85 -15.67
CA PRO A 38 1.92 13.10 -16.87
C PRO A 38 0.74 12.27 -17.38
N HIS A 39 0.70 12.03 -18.69
CA HIS A 39 -0.32 11.19 -19.30
C HIS A 39 0.23 9.79 -19.57
N ASP A 40 -0.60 8.78 -19.34
CA ASP A 40 -0.23 7.39 -19.61
C ASP A 40 -0.03 7.18 -21.13
N HIS A 41 1.08 6.55 -21.49
CA HIS A 41 1.41 6.24 -22.89
C HIS A 41 0.76 4.95 -23.40
N GLY A 42 0.04 4.24 -22.53
CA GLY A 42 -0.48 2.89 -22.78
C GLY A 42 0.58 1.83 -22.48
N ARG A 43 0.13 0.63 -22.09
CA ARG A 43 1.00 -0.51 -21.76
C ARG A 43 0.80 -1.60 -22.82
N ALA A 44 1.76 -1.78 -23.73
CA ALA A 44 1.68 -2.76 -24.83
C ALA A 44 1.43 -4.21 -24.37
N PHE A 45 1.82 -4.58 -23.16
CA PHE A 45 1.71 -5.94 -22.62
C PHE A 45 0.53 -6.16 -21.67
N ALA A 46 -0.12 -5.08 -21.18
CA ALA A 46 -1.26 -5.19 -20.28
C ALA A 46 -2.56 -5.49 -21.04
N VAL A 47 -3.50 -6.16 -20.37
CA VAL A 47 -4.87 -6.30 -20.91
C VAL A 47 -5.51 -4.94 -21.00
N ASN A 48 -6.02 -4.60 -22.18
CA ASN A 48 -6.65 -3.29 -22.41
C ASN A 48 -5.74 -2.08 -22.13
N GLY A 49 -4.41 -2.26 -22.20
CA GLY A 49 -3.44 -1.19 -21.90
C GLY A 49 -3.58 0.05 -22.79
N GLU A 50 -4.16 -0.09 -23.97
CA GLU A 50 -4.51 1.04 -24.86
C GLU A 50 -5.63 1.92 -24.27
N LEU A 51 -6.53 1.37 -23.43
CA LEU A 51 -7.62 2.13 -22.83
C LEU A 51 -7.14 3.08 -21.72
N SER A 52 -5.93 2.91 -21.22
CA SER A 52 -5.31 3.84 -20.26
C SER A 52 -4.61 5.02 -20.94
N LYS A 53 -4.36 4.92 -22.25
CA LYS A 53 -3.65 5.95 -23.00
C LYS A 53 -4.36 7.31 -22.90
N GLY A 54 -3.59 8.32 -22.53
CA GLY A 54 -4.08 9.69 -22.35
C GLY A 54 -4.74 9.98 -21.01
N LYS A 55 -4.91 8.99 -20.11
CA LYS A 55 -5.35 9.25 -18.74
C LYS A 55 -4.21 9.90 -17.93
N ALA A 56 -4.59 10.80 -17.02
CA ALA A 56 -3.63 11.38 -16.08
C ALA A 56 -3.05 10.27 -15.17
N ARG A 57 -1.72 10.20 -15.04
CA ARG A 57 -1.00 9.19 -14.26
C ARG A 57 -0.09 9.85 -13.25
N GLY A 58 0.05 9.24 -12.07
CA GLY A 58 0.90 9.77 -10.99
C GLY A 58 0.12 10.54 -9.92
N SER A 59 -1.20 10.36 -9.82
CA SER A 59 -2.00 10.89 -8.71
C SER A 59 -1.48 10.43 -7.34
N GLY A 60 -0.69 9.34 -7.31
CA GLY A 60 0.05 8.96 -6.11
C GLY A 60 0.86 10.09 -5.50
N LEU A 61 1.46 10.96 -6.32
CA LEU A 61 2.13 12.16 -5.83
C LEU A 61 1.17 13.05 -5.02
N ILE A 62 -0.03 13.26 -5.51
CA ILE A 62 -1.02 14.16 -4.89
C ILE A 62 -1.52 13.57 -3.58
N PHE A 63 -2.11 12.37 -3.62
CA PHE A 63 -2.75 11.84 -2.41
C PHE A 63 -1.73 11.47 -1.32
N VAL A 64 -0.51 11.03 -1.66
CA VAL A 64 0.53 10.75 -0.65
C VAL A 64 1.02 12.04 0.02
N LEU A 65 1.17 13.13 -0.72
CA LEU A 65 1.47 14.42 -0.10
C LEU A 65 0.34 14.91 0.81
N CYS A 66 -0.93 14.73 0.41
CA CYS A 66 -2.07 15.02 1.28
C CYS A 66 -2.03 14.17 2.55
N ILE A 67 -1.78 12.86 2.43
CA ILE A 67 -1.61 11.95 3.57
C ILE A 67 -0.48 12.44 4.49
N ALA A 68 0.68 12.77 3.93
CA ALA A 68 1.83 13.22 4.70
C ALA A 68 1.52 14.51 5.47
N LEU A 69 0.90 15.49 4.83
CA LEU A 69 0.53 16.77 5.44
C LEU A 69 -0.50 16.58 6.56
N VAL A 70 -1.56 15.82 6.31
CA VAL A 70 -2.59 15.55 7.32
C VAL A 70 -2.03 14.72 8.47
N SER A 71 -1.18 13.73 8.17
CA SER A 71 -0.51 12.94 9.21
C SER A 71 0.38 13.81 10.10
N LEU A 72 1.17 14.73 9.54
CA LEU A 72 1.98 15.68 10.32
C LEU A 72 1.11 16.61 11.20
N ALA A 73 -0.11 16.94 10.77
CA ALA A 73 -1.03 17.77 11.52
C ALA A 73 -1.73 17.01 12.67
N PHE A 74 -2.01 15.71 12.50
CA PHE A 74 -2.86 14.93 13.41
C PHE A 74 -2.14 13.80 14.16
N LEU A 75 -0.86 13.52 13.88
CA LEU A 75 -0.06 12.59 14.68
C LEU A 75 0.90 13.35 15.60
N PRO A 76 1.37 12.71 16.69
CA PRO A 76 2.42 13.28 17.52
C PRO A 76 3.70 13.52 16.70
N PHE A 77 4.29 14.69 16.86
CA PHE A 77 5.54 15.05 16.20
C PHE A 77 6.72 14.39 16.92
N THR A 78 6.94 13.10 16.61
CA THR A 78 8.07 12.31 17.12
C THR A 78 9.06 12.01 16.01
N THR A 79 10.33 11.81 16.35
CA THR A 79 11.36 11.42 15.37
C THR A 79 10.94 10.19 14.57
N GLU A 80 10.37 9.19 15.23
CA GLU A 80 9.88 7.97 14.60
C GLU A 80 8.87 8.26 13.50
N TYR A 81 7.81 9.03 13.81
CA TYR A 81 6.74 9.31 12.84
C TYR A 81 7.18 10.25 11.73
N VAL A 82 8.09 11.18 12.02
CA VAL A 82 8.69 12.05 10.99
C VAL A 82 9.49 11.20 10.00
N VAL A 83 10.32 10.26 10.49
CA VAL A 83 11.11 9.37 9.61
C VAL A 83 10.18 8.50 8.77
N TYR A 84 9.11 7.91 9.33
CA TYR A 84 8.16 7.11 8.55
C TYR A 84 7.47 7.93 7.47
N ASN A 85 7.12 9.18 7.76
CA ASN A 85 6.52 10.10 6.78
C ASN A 85 7.52 10.47 5.66
N VAL A 86 8.77 10.73 6.01
CA VAL A 86 9.83 10.99 5.02
C VAL A 86 10.04 9.78 4.11
N LEU A 87 10.06 8.56 4.68
CA LEU A 87 10.24 7.34 3.90
C LEU A 87 9.00 7.01 3.04
N LEU A 88 7.80 7.35 3.50
CA LEU A 88 6.57 7.28 2.69
C LEU A 88 6.69 8.19 1.46
N ILE A 89 7.13 9.44 1.66
CA ILE A 89 7.36 10.40 0.57
C ILE A 89 8.50 9.91 -0.34
N ALA A 90 9.57 9.34 0.20
CA ALA A 90 10.67 8.78 -0.59
C ALA A 90 10.20 7.61 -1.48
N SER A 91 9.36 6.72 -0.94
CA SER A 91 8.75 5.62 -1.71
C SER A 91 7.87 6.16 -2.84
N MET A 92 7.04 7.16 -2.56
CA MET A 92 6.22 7.85 -3.55
C MET A 92 7.08 8.52 -4.63
N LEU A 93 8.10 9.29 -4.24
CA LEU A 93 8.98 10.00 -5.18
C LEU A 93 9.74 9.02 -6.08
N SER A 94 10.21 7.89 -5.54
CA SER A 94 10.89 6.88 -6.35
C SER A 94 9.98 6.33 -7.45
N GLY A 95 8.69 6.11 -7.15
CA GLY A 95 7.70 5.68 -8.14
C GLY A 95 7.35 6.78 -9.13
N TYR A 96 7.17 8.02 -8.66
CA TYR A 96 6.86 9.16 -9.52
C TYR A 96 7.97 9.46 -10.53
N LEU A 97 9.23 9.44 -10.07
CA LEU A 97 10.39 9.69 -10.94
C LEU A 97 10.59 8.57 -11.97
N ASP A 98 10.18 7.33 -11.67
CA ASP A 98 10.17 6.26 -12.64
C ASP A 98 9.05 6.45 -13.68
N ASP A 99 7.83 6.78 -13.23
CA ASP A 99 6.69 7.06 -14.11
C ASP A 99 6.92 8.28 -15.03
N ALA A 100 7.65 9.28 -14.56
CA ALA A 100 7.95 10.49 -15.29
C ALA A 100 9.21 10.39 -16.19
N ALA A 101 9.98 9.31 -16.08
CA ALA A 101 11.20 9.14 -16.85
C ALA A 101 10.89 8.81 -18.32
N GLU A 102 11.64 9.39 -19.27
CA GLU A 102 11.52 9.07 -20.70
C GLU A 102 11.72 7.57 -20.99
N THR A 103 12.66 6.96 -20.24
CA THR A 103 12.88 5.51 -20.25
C THR A 103 12.66 4.95 -18.85
N ALA A 104 11.80 3.93 -18.72
CA ALA A 104 11.53 3.28 -17.45
C ALA A 104 12.84 2.84 -16.76
N TRP A 105 12.92 3.04 -15.44
CA TRP A 105 14.08 2.59 -14.68
C TRP A 105 14.20 1.06 -14.72
N ASN A 106 15.44 0.60 -14.73
CA ASN A 106 15.66 -0.83 -14.63
C ASN A 106 15.24 -1.37 -13.24
N GLU A 107 14.90 -2.65 -13.19
CA GLU A 107 14.42 -3.32 -11.97
C GLU A 107 15.44 -3.28 -10.82
N TYR A 108 16.76 -3.25 -11.12
CA TYR A 108 17.80 -3.17 -10.11
C TYR A 108 17.81 -1.81 -9.39
N LYS A 109 17.67 -0.71 -10.14
CA LYS A 109 17.60 0.63 -9.56
C LYS A 109 16.40 0.75 -8.64
N LYS A 110 15.22 0.29 -9.08
CA LYS A 110 14.00 0.26 -8.27
C LYS A 110 14.19 -0.60 -7.01
N GLY A 111 14.68 -1.83 -7.18
CA GLY A 111 14.90 -2.76 -6.09
C GLY A 111 15.89 -2.28 -5.04
N ILE A 112 16.97 -1.57 -5.45
CA ILE A 112 17.95 -1.00 -4.51
C ILE A 112 17.32 0.15 -3.72
N ILE A 113 16.55 1.03 -4.36
CA ILE A 113 15.88 2.14 -3.67
C ILE A 113 14.89 1.58 -2.63
N ASP A 114 14.07 0.60 -3.01
CA ASP A 114 13.14 -0.06 -2.09
C ASP A 114 13.86 -0.73 -0.94
N PHE A 115 14.98 -1.38 -1.21
CA PHE A 115 15.82 -2.02 -0.19
C PHE A 115 16.37 -0.98 0.81
N VAL A 116 16.86 0.15 0.33
CA VAL A 116 17.37 1.23 1.20
C VAL A 116 16.23 1.79 2.07
N ILE A 117 15.06 2.06 1.49
CA ILE A 117 13.87 2.50 2.22
C ILE A 117 13.50 1.47 3.30
N ALA A 118 13.48 0.18 2.94
CA ALA A 118 13.14 -0.90 3.86
C ALA A 118 14.15 -1.02 5.03
N VAL A 119 15.45 -0.89 4.75
CA VAL A 119 16.50 -0.90 5.79
C VAL A 119 16.33 0.29 6.73
N LEU A 120 16.19 1.51 6.21
CA LEU A 120 16.00 2.70 7.03
C LEU A 120 14.74 2.62 7.89
N ALA A 121 13.62 2.14 7.34
CA ALA A 121 12.39 1.92 8.07
C ALA A 121 12.55 0.84 9.15
N GLY A 122 13.21 -0.27 8.83
CA GLY A 122 13.46 -1.37 9.76
C GLY A 122 14.36 -0.97 10.92
N VAL A 123 15.45 -0.27 10.65
CA VAL A 123 16.34 0.26 11.70
C VAL A 123 15.59 1.24 12.59
N THR A 124 14.83 2.16 12.00
CA THR A 124 14.01 3.11 12.76
C THR A 124 12.99 2.36 13.62
N TYR A 125 12.26 1.39 13.04
CA TYR A 125 11.27 0.61 13.77
C TYR A 125 11.90 -0.10 14.99
N LEU A 126 13.00 -0.82 14.79
CA LEU A 126 13.67 -1.58 15.87
C LEU A 126 14.21 -0.69 16.99
N ASN A 127 14.70 0.51 16.65
CA ASN A 127 15.21 1.44 17.64
C ASN A 127 14.11 2.02 18.55
N PHE A 128 12.89 2.18 18.04
CA PHE A 128 11.79 2.76 18.82
C PHE A 128 10.83 1.71 19.41
N ASN A 129 10.70 0.54 18.79
CA ASN A 129 9.71 -0.48 19.19
C ASN A 129 10.34 -1.79 19.70
N GLY A 130 11.67 -1.95 19.53
CA GLY A 130 12.39 -3.15 19.96
C GLY A 130 12.13 -4.38 19.05
N CYS A 131 12.48 -5.55 19.59
CA CYS A 131 12.49 -6.81 18.84
C CYS A 131 11.36 -7.77 19.22
N GLY A 132 10.32 -7.29 19.90
CA GLY A 132 9.14 -8.08 20.26
C GLY A 132 8.25 -8.33 19.04
N VAL A 133 7.77 -9.56 18.91
CA VAL A 133 6.86 -10.00 17.84
C VAL A 133 5.71 -10.75 18.45
N HIS A 134 4.50 -10.44 18.01
CA HIS A 134 3.30 -11.17 18.38
C HIS A 134 2.77 -11.97 17.17
N PHE A 135 2.41 -13.22 17.43
CA PHE A 135 1.76 -14.10 16.46
C PHE A 135 0.59 -14.82 17.14
N LEU A 136 -0.63 -14.38 16.85
CA LEU A 136 -1.84 -14.80 17.56
C LEU A 136 -1.67 -14.59 19.08
N GLN A 137 -1.66 -15.70 19.86
CA GLN A 137 -1.47 -15.68 21.32
C GLN A 137 0.01 -15.80 21.75
N TRP A 138 0.92 -15.98 20.80
CA TRP A 138 2.33 -16.17 21.07
C TRP A 138 3.07 -14.84 21.01
N SER A 139 3.94 -14.62 22.01
CA SER A 139 4.83 -13.47 22.06
C SER A 139 6.26 -13.96 22.21
N PHE A 140 7.15 -13.50 21.35
CA PHE A 140 8.57 -13.88 21.38
C PHE A 140 9.44 -12.71 20.94
N THR A 141 10.72 -12.79 21.26
CA THR A 141 11.69 -11.78 20.88
C THR A 141 12.67 -12.37 19.88
N LEU A 142 12.88 -11.70 18.77
CA LEU A 142 13.86 -12.12 17.77
C LEU A 142 15.21 -11.43 17.99
N PRO A 143 16.35 -12.07 17.62
CA PRO A 143 17.62 -11.37 17.51
C PRO A 143 17.51 -10.18 16.56
N TYR A 144 18.13 -9.05 16.91
CA TYR A 144 18.03 -7.80 16.12
C TYR A 144 18.29 -8.00 14.62
N ALA A 145 19.38 -8.67 14.24
CA ALA A 145 19.75 -8.86 12.84
C ALA A 145 18.73 -9.73 12.08
N VAL A 146 18.17 -10.76 12.75
CA VAL A 146 17.14 -11.63 12.16
C VAL A 146 15.85 -10.84 11.94
N TYR A 147 15.44 -10.06 12.94
CA TYR A 147 14.20 -9.29 12.80
C TYR A 147 14.37 -8.16 11.78
N LEU A 148 15.51 -7.48 11.74
CA LEU A 148 15.79 -6.50 10.70
C LEU A 148 15.69 -7.12 9.30
N LEU A 149 16.27 -8.29 9.09
CA LEU A 149 16.17 -9.00 7.81
C LEU A 149 14.71 -9.29 7.44
N LEU A 150 13.91 -9.80 8.38
CA LEU A 150 12.48 -10.09 8.13
C LEU A 150 11.68 -8.83 7.85
N ILE A 151 11.95 -7.73 8.56
CA ILE A 151 11.32 -6.42 8.31
C ILE A 151 11.65 -5.92 6.90
N VAL A 152 12.92 -6.00 6.50
CA VAL A 152 13.36 -5.58 5.16
C VAL A 152 12.65 -6.41 4.08
N ILE A 153 12.57 -7.72 4.25
CA ILE A 153 11.84 -8.60 3.33
C ILE A 153 10.37 -8.22 3.28
N LEU A 154 9.72 -7.99 4.42
CA LEU A 154 8.31 -7.63 4.51
C LEU A 154 8.02 -6.32 3.77
N ILE A 155 8.78 -5.26 4.06
CA ILE A 155 8.56 -3.94 3.44
C ILE A 155 8.85 -4.02 1.93
N TRP A 156 9.97 -4.61 1.54
CA TRP A 156 10.34 -4.77 0.13
C TRP A 156 9.30 -5.59 -0.64
N ALA A 157 8.86 -6.72 -0.08
CA ALA A 157 7.84 -7.56 -0.70
C ALA A 157 6.50 -6.81 -0.79
N SER A 158 6.08 -6.12 0.27
CA SER A 158 4.82 -5.35 0.29
C SER A 158 4.80 -4.27 -0.80
N ILE A 159 5.87 -3.47 -0.92
CA ILE A 159 6.00 -2.46 -1.97
C ILE A 159 5.78 -3.09 -3.35
N ASN A 160 6.44 -4.21 -3.61
CA ASN A 160 6.43 -4.82 -4.93
C ASN A 160 5.12 -5.57 -5.24
N VAL A 161 4.52 -6.29 -4.28
CA VAL A 161 3.25 -7.00 -4.55
C VAL A 161 2.08 -6.03 -4.73
N VAL A 162 2.07 -4.93 -3.96
CA VAL A 162 1.04 -3.89 -4.11
C VAL A 162 1.19 -3.17 -5.45
N ASN A 163 2.42 -2.85 -5.85
CA ASN A 163 2.70 -2.26 -7.17
C ASN A 163 2.29 -3.20 -8.31
N CYS A 164 2.59 -4.49 -8.22
CA CYS A 164 2.17 -5.47 -9.24
C CYS A 164 0.65 -5.62 -9.34
N THR A 165 -0.10 -5.39 -8.26
CA THR A 165 -1.57 -5.51 -8.25
C THR A 165 -2.26 -4.27 -8.84
N ASP A 166 -1.54 -3.16 -9.04
CA ASP A 166 -2.08 -1.92 -9.61
C ASP A 166 -2.20 -1.98 -11.15
N GLY A 167 -2.94 -2.97 -11.64
CA GLY A 167 -3.14 -3.23 -13.08
C GLY A 167 -4.58 -3.11 -13.57
N VAL A 168 -5.54 -2.85 -12.67
CA VAL A 168 -6.97 -2.73 -12.97
C VAL A 168 -7.55 -1.54 -12.23
N ASP A 169 -8.35 -0.72 -12.94
CA ASP A 169 -9.01 0.46 -12.38
C ASP A 169 -9.79 0.09 -11.10
N GLY A 170 -9.50 0.77 -9.99
CA GLY A 170 -10.15 0.57 -8.70
C GLY A 170 -9.62 -0.62 -7.86
N LEU A 171 -8.84 -1.54 -8.42
CA LEU A 171 -8.46 -2.77 -7.73
C LEU A 171 -7.54 -2.53 -6.51
N SER A 172 -6.36 -1.98 -6.77
CA SER A 172 -5.30 -1.86 -5.76
C SER A 172 -5.72 -0.96 -4.58
N ALA A 173 -6.30 0.20 -4.87
CA ALA A 173 -6.77 1.12 -3.84
C ALA A 173 -7.94 0.56 -3.02
N SER A 174 -8.89 -0.15 -3.63
CA SER A 174 -10.00 -0.79 -2.90
C SER A 174 -9.50 -1.90 -1.96
N LEU A 175 -8.57 -2.73 -2.43
CA LEU A 175 -7.93 -3.75 -1.59
C LEU A 175 -7.18 -3.10 -0.42
N ALA A 176 -6.47 -1.98 -0.65
CA ALA A 176 -5.77 -1.28 0.40
C ALA A 176 -6.70 -0.69 1.45
N VAL A 177 -7.85 -0.13 1.05
CA VAL A 177 -8.88 0.35 2.00
C VAL A 177 -9.35 -0.79 2.90
N VAL A 178 -9.65 -1.97 2.34
CA VAL A 178 -10.06 -3.15 3.14
C VAL A 178 -8.91 -3.62 4.02
N THR A 179 -7.70 -3.72 3.51
CA THR A 179 -6.51 -4.16 4.26
C THR A 179 -6.20 -3.23 5.44
N ILE A 180 -6.13 -1.91 5.19
CA ILE A 180 -5.89 -0.91 6.24
C ILE A 180 -7.03 -0.92 7.25
N GLY A 181 -8.28 -0.97 6.79
CA GLY A 181 -9.46 -1.09 7.64
C GLY A 181 -9.42 -2.34 8.54
N THR A 182 -8.91 -3.44 8.02
CA THR A 182 -8.72 -4.69 8.80
C THR A 182 -7.73 -4.48 9.95
N TYR A 183 -6.59 -3.84 9.71
CA TYR A 183 -5.64 -3.50 10.78
C TYR A 183 -6.25 -2.57 11.82
N LEU A 184 -6.99 -1.56 11.39
CA LEU A 184 -7.67 -0.64 12.32
C LEU A 184 -8.74 -1.35 13.17
N LEU A 185 -9.44 -2.33 12.61
CA LEU A 185 -10.45 -3.10 13.34
C LEU A 185 -9.84 -4.16 14.25
N ALA A 186 -8.75 -4.81 13.81
CA ALA A 186 -8.08 -5.87 14.57
C ALA A 186 -7.18 -5.33 15.70
N TYR A 187 -6.44 -4.26 15.43
CA TYR A 187 -5.28 -3.85 16.24
C TYR A 187 -5.27 -2.35 16.58
N LYS A 188 -6.46 -1.72 16.71
CA LYS A 188 -6.54 -0.29 17.00
C LYS A 188 -5.81 0.11 18.29
N THR A 189 -5.90 -0.74 19.30
CA THR A 189 -5.27 -0.48 20.61
C THR A 189 -3.74 -0.52 20.51
N GLU A 190 -3.21 -1.52 19.83
CA GLU A 190 -1.78 -1.74 19.61
C GLU A 190 -1.17 -0.65 18.72
N LEU A 191 -1.90 -0.23 17.71
CA LEU A 191 -1.51 0.88 16.83
C LEU A 191 -1.47 2.22 17.58
N GLY A 192 -2.29 2.38 18.63
CA GLY A 192 -2.36 3.63 19.38
C GLY A 192 -2.61 4.84 18.47
N THR A 193 -1.80 5.88 18.62
CA THR A 193 -1.91 7.09 17.79
C THR A 193 -1.58 6.86 16.31
N TYR A 194 -0.84 5.80 15.97
CA TYR A 194 -0.54 5.46 14.57
C TYR A 194 -1.79 4.98 13.81
N ALA A 195 -2.85 4.55 14.51
CA ALA A 195 -4.14 4.24 13.90
C ALA A 195 -4.72 5.43 13.12
N THR A 196 -4.48 6.67 13.58
CA THR A 196 -4.91 7.88 12.89
C THR A 196 -4.26 7.99 11.50
N ALA A 197 -3.01 7.56 11.31
CA ALA A 197 -2.39 7.51 9.98
C ALA A 197 -3.14 6.56 9.03
N GLY A 198 -3.61 5.41 9.54
CA GLY A 198 -4.45 4.49 8.77
C GLY A 198 -5.79 5.11 8.36
N VAL A 199 -6.41 5.85 9.29
CA VAL A 199 -7.66 6.58 9.02
C VAL A 199 -7.47 7.66 7.94
N VAL A 200 -6.38 8.42 8.02
CA VAL A 200 -5.98 9.44 7.02
C VAL A 200 -5.76 8.78 5.65
N PHE A 201 -5.07 7.65 5.63
CA PHE A 201 -4.79 6.92 4.40
C PHE A 201 -6.08 6.45 3.72
N ILE A 202 -7.02 5.88 4.49
CA ILE A 202 -8.33 5.46 3.96
C ILE A 202 -9.09 6.66 3.39
N GLY A 203 -9.12 7.81 4.09
CA GLY A 203 -9.79 9.01 3.60
C GLY A 203 -9.25 9.47 2.24
N ALA A 204 -7.93 9.54 2.10
CA ALA A 204 -7.29 9.92 0.85
C ALA A 204 -7.53 8.89 -0.28
N LEU A 205 -7.45 7.58 0.02
CA LEU A 205 -7.72 6.54 -0.97
C LEU A 205 -9.16 6.52 -1.46
N LEU A 206 -10.14 6.82 -0.60
CA LEU A 206 -11.54 6.92 -1.00
C LEU A 206 -11.79 8.11 -1.93
N ALA A 207 -11.11 9.24 -1.69
CA ALA A 207 -11.14 10.38 -2.60
C ALA A 207 -10.54 10.04 -3.97
N TYR A 208 -9.37 9.39 -3.98
CA TYR A 208 -8.73 8.89 -5.19
C TYR A 208 -9.62 7.89 -5.94
N LEU A 209 -10.23 6.92 -5.24
CA LEU A 209 -11.12 5.91 -5.83
C LEU A 209 -12.33 6.50 -6.53
N TRP A 210 -12.82 7.67 -6.11
CA TRP A 210 -13.90 8.38 -6.80
C TRP A 210 -13.56 8.67 -8.26
N LEU A 211 -12.29 8.93 -8.57
CA LEU A 211 -11.81 9.21 -9.93
C LEU A 211 -11.19 7.99 -10.61
N ASN A 212 -10.76 7.00 -9.83
CA ASN A 212 -10.12 5.78 -10.35
C ASN A 212 -11.09 4.61 -10.53
N ALA A 213 -12.32 4.67 -9.98
CA ALA A 213 -13.35 3.68 -10.30
C ALA A 213 -13.65 3.67 -11.81
N LYS A 214 -13.88 2.47 -12.35
CA LYS A 214 -14.06 2.31 -13.80
C LYS A 214 -15.37 2.96 -14.31
N PRO A 215 -15.32 3.73 -15.40
CA PRO A 215 -14.16 4.08 -16.21
C PRO A 215 -13.29 5.12 -15.53
N SER A 216 -12.02 4.79 -15.26
CA SER A 216 -11.12 5.69 -14.53
C SER A 216 -10.75 6.92 -15.36
N SER A 217 -10.64 8.05 -14.68
CA SER A 217 -10.10 9.30 -15.25
C SER A 217 -8.68 9.62 -14.75
N LEU A 218 -8.20 8.85 -13.75
CA LEU A 218 -6.97 9.10 -13.02
C LEU A 218 -6.31 7.81 -12.59
N LEU A 219 -4.99 7.71 -12.73
CA LEU A 219 -4.18 6.55 -12.33
C LEU A 219 -3.17 6.95 -11.26
N MET A 220 -2.99 6.09 -10.22
CA MET A 220 -2.04 6.40 -9.14
C MET A 220 -0.58 6.28 -9.58
N GLY A 221 -0.30 5.38 -10.52
CA GLY A 221 1.06 5.06 -10.96
C GLY A 221 1.89 4.37 -9.88
N ASP A 222 3.17 4.18 -10.19
CA ASP A 222 4.14 3.61 -9.25
C ASP A 222 4.32 4.49 -8.01
N ALA A 223 4.09 5.81 -8.15
CA ALA A 223 4.09 6.74 -7.03
C ALA A 223 3.11 6.34 -5.91
N GLY A 224 1.88 6.02 -6.26
CA GLY A 224 0.85 5.67 -5.29
C GLY A 224 0.98 4.24 -4.77
N SER A 225 1.13 3.29 -5.67
CA SER A 225 1.15 1.87 -5.33
C SER A 225 2.35 1.47 -4.45
N ARG A 226 3.53 2.05 -4.69
CA ARG A 226 4.73 1.80 -3.86
C ARG A 226 4.61 2.40 -2.46
N ALA A 227 4.14 3.66 -2.35
CA ALA A 227 3.88 4.30 -1.07
C ALA A 227 2.80 3.54 -0.26
N MET A 228 1.77 3.06 -0.93
CA MET A 228 0.71 2.25 -0.33
C MET A 228 1.25 0.91 0.20
N GLY A 229 2.09 0.22 -0.57
CA GLY A 229 2.74 -1.01 -0.13
C GLY A 229 3.66 -0.79 1.09
N TYR A 230 4.46 0.28 1.07
CA TYR A 230 5.26 0.69 2.23
C TYR A 230 4.39 0.90 3.47
N PHE A 231 3.30 1.67 3.33
CA PHE A 231 2.42 1.99 4.45
C PHE A 231 1.74 0.75 5.06
N ILE A 232 1.24 -0.18 4.24
CA ILE A 232 0.62 -1.43 4.71
C ILE A 232 1.62 -2.27 5.51
N ALA A 233 2.88 -2.39 5.05
CA ALA A 233 3.92 -3.07 5.81
C ALA A 233 4.19 -2.38 7.15
N MET A 234 4.25 -1.04 7.17
CA MET A 234 4.45 -0.28 8.41
C MET A 234 3.30 -0.46 9.39
N LEU A 235 2.04 -0.57 8.94
CA LEU A 235 0.91 -0.89 9.82
C LEU A 235 1.08 -2.26 10.49
N SER A 236 1.50 -3.28 9.73
CA SER A 236 1.69 -4.63 10.28
C SER A 236 2.83 -4.70 11.30
N LEU A 237 3.86 -3.87 11.14
CA LEU A 237 4.94 -3.72 12.11
C LEU A 237 4.46 -2.95 13.35
N LYS A 238 3.82 -1.79 13.15
CA LYS A 238 3.40 -0.90 14.24
C LYS A 238 2.35 -1.51 15.15
N CYS A 239 1.52 -2.45 14.68
CA CYS A 239 0.65 -3.21 15.57
C CYS A 239 1.36 -4.34 16.32
N GLY A 240 2.67 -4.59 16.07
CA GLY A 240 3.43 -5.68 16.67
C GLY A 240 3.11 -7.08 16.12
N HIS A 241 2.26 -7.18 15.10
CA HIS A 241 1.80 -8.43 14.49
C HIS A 241 2.21 -8.55 13.01
N PRO A 242 3.53 -8.62 12.69
CA PRO A 242 3.98 -8.63 11.29
C PRO A 242 3.43 -9.80 10.48
N PHE A 243 3.15 -10.95 11.09
CA PHE A 243 2.56 -12.11 10.42
C PHE A 243 1.09 -11.91 10.03
N ALA A 244 0.38 -10.95 10.63
CA ALA A 244 -0.97 -10.60 10.22
C ALA A 244 -1.03 -10.13 8.75
N PHE A 245 0.11 -9.63 8.22
CA PHE A 245 0.24 -9.27 6.82
C PHE A 245 -0.14 -10.41 5.86
N LEU A 246 0.17 -11.65 6.23
CA LEU A 246 -0.14 -12.82 5.39
C LEU A 246 -1.64 -13.00 5.14
N LEU A 247 -2.50 -12.64 6.08
CA LEU A 247 -3.97 -12.68 5.91
C LEU A 247 -4.54 -11.32 5.50
N ALA A 248 -4.09 -10.25 6.14
CA ALA A 248 -4.59 -8.91 5.88
C ALA A 248 -4.29 -8.41 4.46
N ALA A 249 -3.25 -8.92 3.81
CA ALA A 249 -2.84 -8.57 2.45
C ALA A 249 -2.79 -9.79 1.51
N ILE A 250 -3.52 -10.87 1.83
CA ILE A 250 -3.41 -12.14 1.10
C ILE A 250 -3.69 -12.01 -0.39
N VAL A 251 -4.62 -11.13 -0.77
CA VAL A 251 -4.98 -10.94 -2.18
C VAL A 251 -3.86 -10.21 -2.92
N PHE A 252 -3.21 -9.20 -2.31
CA PHE A 252 -2.02 -8.58 -2.86
C PHE A 252 -0.89 -9.60 -3.04
N ILE A 253 -0.68 -10.45 -2.03
CA ILE A 253 0.34 -11.51 -2.09
C ILE A 253 0.02 -12.48 -3.22
N ALA A 254 -1.20 -13.00 -3.29
CA ALA A 254 -1.58 -13.98 -4.31
C ALA A 254 -1.52 -13.40 -5.73
N ASP A 255 -2.00 -12.16 -5.91
CA ASP A 255 -2.04 -11.51 -7.22
C ASP A 255 -0.66 -11.08 -7.70
N GLY A 256 0.10 -10.37 -6.84
CA GLY A 256 1.37 -9.75 -7.22
C GLY A 256 2.59 -10.68 -7.07
N SER A 257 2.68 -11.47 -5.98
CA SER A 257 3.90 -12.25 -5.70
C SER A 257 4.18 -13.36 -6.69
N LEU A 258 3.15 -13.97 -7.28
CA LEU A 258 3.34 -15.04 -8.26
C LEU A 258 4.10 -14.56 -9.49
N GLY A 259 3.91 -13.31 -9.89
CA GLY A 259 4.68 -12.68 -10.97
C GLY A 259 6.15 -12.52 -10.61
N ILE A 260 6.40 -11.93 -9.43
CA ILE A 260 7.74 -11.70 -8.90
C ILE A 260 8.49 -13.04 -8.76
N LEU A 261 7.85 -14.03 -8.13
CA LEU A 261 8.43 -15.35 -7.92
C LEU A 261 8.76 -16.06 -9.25
N LYS A 262 7.82 -16.02 -10.21
CA LYS A 262 8.01 -16.63 -11.54
C LYS A 262 9.20 -16.01 -12.27
N ILE A 263 9.30 -14.68 -12.27
CA ILE A 263 10.40 -13.97 -12.95
C ILE A 263 11.73 -14.23 -12.23
N SER A 264 11.75 -14.16 -10.89
CA SER A 264 12.95 -14.38 -10.08
C SER A 264 13.49 -15.81 -10.22
N LEU A 265 12.64 -16.83 -10.10
CA LEU A 265 13.05 -18.23 -10.24
C LEU A 265 13.58 -18.52 -11.65
N LYS A 266 12.91 -17.97 -12.68
CA LYS A 266 13.38 -18.11 -14.07
C LYS A 266 14.75 -17.45 -14.26
N ARG A 267 14.96 -16.25 -13.71
CA ARG A 267 16.15 -15.41 -13.95
C ARG A 267 17.38 -15.90 -13.19
N PHE A 268 17.19 -16.23 -11.88
CA PHE A 268 18.31 -16.55 -11.00
C PHE A 268 18.59 -18.05 -10.88
N LEU A 269 17.53 -18.88 -10.93
CA LEU A 269 17.65 -20.32 -10.72
C LEU A 269 17.36 -21.14 -11.99
N HIS A 270 16.99 -20.48 -13.10
CA HIS A 270 16.55 -21.13 -14.35
C HIS A 270 15.39 -22.13 -14.18
N ILE A 271 14.61 -21.98 -13.08
CA ILE A 271 13.44 -22.81 -12.79
C ILE A 271 12.20 -22.18 -13.42
N TRP A 272 11.48 -22.96 -14.23
CA TRP A 272 10.27 -22.54 -14.91
C TRP A 272 9.04 -23.05 -14.17
N ILE A 273 8.38 -22.16 -13.38
CA ILE A 273 7.11 -22.44 -12.73
C ILE A 273 5.95 -21.74 -13.46
N LEU A 274 4.73 -22.18 -13.22
CA LEU A 274 3.50 -21.51 -13.69
C LEU A 274 3.52 -21.17 -15.19
N LYS A 275 4.04 -22.10 -16.04
CA LYS A 275 4.22 -21.87 -17.49
C LYS A 275 2.93 -21.44 -18.19
N ASN A 276 1.78 -21.96 -17.75
CA ASN A 276 0.47 -21.70 -18.35
C ASN A 276 -0.33 -20.59 -17.62
N THR A 277 0.22 -20.02 -16.55
CA THR A 277 -0.42 -18.96 -15.78
C THR A 277 0.19 -17.62 -16.16
N LEU A 278 -0.63 -16.69 -16.59
CA LEU A 278 -0.23 -15.30 -16.74
C LEU A 278 -0.10 -14.67 -15.35
N THR A 279 0.79 -13.74 -15.19
CA THR A 279 1.01 -13.02 -13.92
C THR A 279 1.14 -11.53 -14.21
N PRO A 280 0.52 -10.66 -13.40
CA PRO A 280 -0.30 -10.95 -12.20
C PRO A 280 -1.57 -11.78 -12.47
N LEU A 281 -2.23 -12.29 -11.39
CA LEU A 281 -3.40 -13.17 -11.57
C LEU A 281 -4.62 -12.45 -12.14
N HIS A 282 -4.80 -11.16 -11.85
CA HIS A 282 -5.88 -10.36 -12.45
C HIS A 282 -5.80 -10.38 -13.99
N ASP A 283 -4.61 -10.37 -14.57
CA ASP A 283 -4.42 -10.51 -16.02
C ASP A 283 -4.74 -11.92 -16.53
N HIS A 284 -4.43 -12.94 -15.71
CA HIS A 284 -4.76 -14.32 -16.08
C HIS A 284 -6.27 -14.53 -16.22
N VAL A 285 -7.05 -14.09 -15.22
CA VAL A 285 -8.50 -14.28 -15.24
C VAL A 285 -9.18 -13.42 -16.31
N ARG A 286 -8.65 -12.24 -16.61
CA ARG A 286 -9.14 -11.40 -17.71
C ARG A 286 -8.90 -12.06 -19.09
N LYS A 287 -7.65 -12.47 -19.36
CA LYS A 287 -7.26 -13.05 -20.66
C LYS A 287 -7.75 -14.49 -20.87
N ARG A 288 -7.76 -15.31 -19.83
CA ARG A 288 -8.04 -16.76 -19.95
C ARG A 288 -9.45 -17.14 -19.54
N LYS A 289 -10.07 -16.38 -18.64
CA LYS A 289 -11.43 -16.65 -18.13
C LYS A 289 -12.47 -15.67 -18.64
N GLY A 290 -12.06 -14.62 -19.36
CA GLY A 290 -12.98 -13.61 -19.90
C GLY A 290 -13.66 -12.73 -18.83
N TRP A 291 -13.05 -12.58 -17.66
CA TRP A 291 -13.63 -11.74 -16.62
C TRP A 291 -13.50 -10.25 -16.98
N SER A 292 -14.57 -9.49 -16.72
CA SER A 292 -14.50 -8.04 -16.82
C SER A 292 -13.68 -7.44 -15.66
N ASP A 293 -13.24 -6.19 -15.81
CA ASP A 293 -12.48 -5.49 -14.79
C ASP A 293 -13.30 -5.37 -13.48
N GLU A 294 -14.60 -5.09 -13.59
CA GLU A 294 -15.53 -4.99 -12.46
C GLU A 294 -15.66 -6.34 -11.74
N GLN A 295 -15.69 -7.44 -12.48
CA GLN A 295 -15.71 -8.79 -11.89
C GLN A 295 -14.40 -9.10 -11.17
N VAL A 296 -13.25 -8.66 -11.69
CA VAL A 296 -11.97 -8.81 -11.01
C VAL A 296 -11.99 -8.05 -9.69
N VAL A 297 -12.31 -6.75 -9.72
CA VAL A 297 -12.36 -5.92 -8.52
C VAL A 297 -13.31 -6.51 -7.48
N ALA A 298 -14.54 -6.82 -7.86
CA ALA A 298 -15.54 -7.36 -6.93
C ALA A 298 -15.11 -8.69 -6.30
N ARG A 299 -14.60 -9.63 -7.11
CA ARG A 299 -14.20 -10.96 -6.62
C ARG A 299 -12.95 -10.92 -5.76
N TRP A 300 -11.96 -10.10 -6.12
CA TRP A 300 -10.76 -9.89 -5.29
C TRP A 300 -11.13 -9.25 -3.95
N LEU A 301 -12.04 -8.25 -3.96
CA LEU A 301 -12.56 -7.66 -2.72
C LEU A 301 -13.30 -8.69 -1.85
N ILE A 302 -14.14 -9.55 -2.43
CA ILE A 302 -14.82 -10.62 -1.70
C ILE A 302 -13.79 -11.52 -1.01
N LEU A 303 -12.77 -11.98 -1.74
CA LEU A 303 -11.70 -12.81 -1.17
C LEU A 303 -10.95 -12.09 -0.05
N GLN A 304 -10.63 -10.80 -0.23
CA GLN A 304 -9.98 -10.01 0.80
C GLN A 304 -10.87 -9.81 2.03
N CYS A 305 -12.16 -9.55 1.86
CA CYS A 305 -13.10 -9.45 2.98
C CYS A 305 -13.24 -10.76 3.75
N VAL A 306 -13.25 -11.91 3.06
CA VAL A 306 -13.27 -13.24 3.71
C VAL A 306 -11.99 -13.44 4.54
N ALA A 307 -10.82 -13.14 3.99
CA ALA A 307 -9.56 -13.25 4.72
C ALA A 307 -9.47 -12.26 5.90
N SER A 308 -9.99 -11.06 5.72
CA SER A 308 -10.10 -10.04 6.76
C SER A 308 -11.02 -10.50 7.91
N ALA A 309 -12.18 -11.05 7.57
CA ALA A 309 -13.09 -11.61 8.56
C ALA A 309 -12.44 -12.77 9.35
N LEU A 310 -11.72 -13.65 8.65
CA LEU A 310 -10.97 -14.73 9.30
C LEU A 310 -9.92 -14.17 10.28
N LEU A 311 -9.13 -13.16 9.88
CA LEU A 311 -8.16 -12.53 10.76
C LEU A 311 -8.85 -11.93 12.00
N LEU A 312 -9.97 -11.22 11.82
CA LEU A 312 -10.72 -10.63 12.91
C LEU A 312 -11.26 -11.68 13.90
N LEU A 313 -11.72 -12.82 13.41
CA LEU A 313 -12.14 -13.94 14.25
C LEU A 313 -10.97 -14.55 15.03
N LEU A 314 -9.80 -14.72 14.40
CA LEU A 314 -8.60 -15.28 15.04
C LEU A 314 -8.01 -14.36 16.12
N VAL A 315 -8.17 -13.05 15.98
CA VAL A 315 -7.62 -12.07 16.94
C VAL A 315 -8.56 -11.83 18.11
N ARG A 316 -9.88 -11.98 17.92
CA ARG A 316 -10.90 -11.72 18.94
C ARG A 316 -11.35 -12.95 19.71
N GLY A 317 -11.01 -14.15 19.24
CA GLY A 317 -11.25 -15.45 19.92
C GLY A 317 -10.12 -15.79 20.84
#